data_91f063397aa3c43cc927ec515a8bed85
#
_entry.id   91f063397aa3c43cc927ec515a8bed85
#
_cell.length_a   1.000
_cell.length_b   1.000
_cell.length_c   1.000
_cell.angle_alpha   90.00
_cell.angle_beta   90.00
_cell.angle_gamma   90.00
#
_symmetry.space_group_name_H-M   'P 1'
#
loop_
_entity.id
_entity.type
_entity.pdbx_description
1 polymer ?
#
loop_
_entity_poly.entity_id
_entity_poly.type
_entity_poly.pdbx_seq_one_letter_code
_entity_poly.pdbx_strand_id
1 'polypeptide(L)'
;RLPDTPGGEQLPAFDSADIYSELCSTLEKLHADMTSSLEKHRYKEALRTAMTAAQHGNQMLQAATPWKHLKTEVGEEGRSESLASLAFGWRICRYLAIVTQPFLPFSAQKLWDMLGIESDLSDMNWDQAIDWSVPVVHPSSSYEPLFKRLDVDEIVKEEQSYVESQE
;
A
#
# COMPACT_ATOMS: atom_id res chain seq x y z
N ARG A 1 -4.38 5.28 -14.81
CA ARG A 1 -5.83 5.16 -14.74
C ARG A 1 -6.13 3.69 -14.89
N LEU A 2 -6.68 3.05 -13.88
CA LEU A 2 -7.29 1.74 -14.06
C LEU A 2 -8.35 1.87 -15.15
N PRO A 3 -8.43 0.96 -16.12
CA PRO A 3 -9.47 1.02 -17.14
C PRO A 3 -10.82 1.04 -16.44
N ASP A 4 -11.69 1.98 -16.83
CA ASP A 4 -13.08 2.00 -16.42
C ASP A 4 -13.66 0.63 -16.74
N THR A 5 -13.94 -0.16 -15.72
CA THR A 5 -14.59 -1.46 -15.90
C THR A 5 -16.01 -1.16 -16.33
N PRO A 6 -16.42 -1.47 -17.57
CA PRO A 6 -17.80 -1.25 -17.98
C PRO A 6 -18.68 -2.19 -17.14
N GLY A 7 -19.47 -1.64 -16.24
CA GLY A 7 -20.52 -2.40 -15.59
C GLY A 7 -20.43 -2.57 -14.08
N GLY A 8 -19.52 -1.90 -13.36
CA GLY A 8 -19.53 -1.99 -11.89
C GLY A 8 -19.25 -3.40 -11.36
N GLU A 9 -18.53 -4.22 -12.12
CA GLU A 9 -18.08 -5.53 -11.64
C GLU A 9 -17.21 -5.34 -10.42
N GLN A 10 -17.66 -5.83 -9.29
CA GLN A 10 -16.82 -6.04 -8.13
C GLN A 10 -15.62 -6.85 -8.58
N LEU A 11 -14.41 -6.32 -8.33
CA LEU A 11 -13.21 -7.12 -8.47
C LEU A 11 -13.42 -8.43 -7.73
N PRO A 12 -13.10 -9.58 -8.31
CA PRO A 12 -13.44 -10.88 -7.76
C PRO A 12 -13.05 -10.92 -6.29
N ALA A 13 -14.01 -11.33 -5.45
CA ALA A 13 -13.72 -11.68 -4.07
C ALA A 13 -12.50 -12.61 -4.10
N PHE A 14 -11.56 -12.38 -3.21
CA PHE A 14 -10.27 -13.08 -3.14
C PHE A 14 -10.51 -14.58 -2.87
N ASP A 15 -10.87 -15.29 -3.90
CA ASP A 15 -10.98 -16.76 -3.91
C ASP A 15 -9.74 -17.38 -4.57
N SER A 16 -8.82 -16.55 -5.03
CA SER A 16 -7.50 -16.97 -5.51
C SER A 16 -6.50 -17.07 -4.33
N ALA A 17 -6.99 -17.51 -3.17
CA ALA A 17 -6.20 -17.65 -1.95
C ALA A 17 -4.92 -18.47 -2.15
N ASP A 18 -4.91 -19.38 -3.11
CA ASP A 18 -3.77 -20.28 -3.33
C ASP A 18 -2.55 -19.55 -3.90
N ILE A 19 -2.72 -18.57 -4.79
CA ILE A 19 -1.59 -17.87 -5.45
C ILE A 19 -0.85 -16.95 -4.47
N TYR A 20 -1.58 -16.33 -3.52
CA TYR A 20 -1.02 -15.36 -2.57
C TYR A 20 -1.00 -15.85 -1.12
N SER A 21 -1.40 -17.09 -0.85
CA SER A 21 -1.46 -17.67 0.50
C SER A 21 -0.09 -17.66 1.20
N GLU A 22 0.97 -17.95 0.45
CA GLU A 22 2.34 -17.92 0.95
C GLU A 22 2.78 -16.49 1.31
N LEU A 23 2.39 -15.52 0.50
CA LEU A 23 2.67 -14.11 0.77
C LEU A 23 1.82 -13.60 1.95
N CYS A 24 0.55 -13.97 2.06
CA CYS A 24 -0.28 -13.68 3.24
C CYS A 24 0.40 -14.20 4.51
N SER A 25 0.80 -15.48 4.52
CA SER A 25 1.50 -16.10 5.67
C SER A 25 2.82 -15.38 6.00
N THR A 26 3.53 -14.88 5.00
CA THR A 26 4.74 -14.09 5.20
C THR A 26 4.43 -12.74 5.84
N LEU A 27 3.42 -12.04 5.35
CA LEU A 27 2.99 -10.75 5.89
C LEU A 27 2.43 -10.87 7.31
N GLU A 28 1.72 -11.96 7.63
CA GLU A 28 1.25 -12.27 8.98
C GLU A 28 2.41 -12.50 9.96
N LYS A 29 3.46 -13.20 9.55
CA LYS A 29 4.69 -13.35 10.36
C LYS A 29 5.37 -12.00 10.59
N LEU A 30 5.52 -11.19 9.54
CA LEU A 30 6.07 -9.84 9.68
C LEU A 30 5.21 -8.98 10.60
N HIS A 31 3.88 -9.11 10.55
CA HIS A 31 2.97 -8.41 11.45
C HIS A 31 3.20 -8.81 12.91
N ALA A 32 3.32 -10.09 13.20
CA ALA A 32 3.63 -10.60 14.55
C ALA A 32 5.00 -10.11 15.05
N ASP A 33 6.02 -10.12 14.19
CA ASP A 33 7.37 -9.60 14.52
C ASP A 33 7.34 -8.10 14.81
N MET A 34 6.54 -7.35 14.04
CA MET A 34 6.35 -5.91 14.25
C MET A 34 5.63 -5.63 15.56
N THR A 35 4.56 -6.37 15.88
CA THR A 35 3.84 -6.30 17.15
C THR A 35 4.79 -6.53 18.32
N SER A 36 5.56 -7.63 18.28
CA SER A 36 6.56 -7.93 19.32
C SER A 36 7.64 -6.85 19.46
N SER A 37 8.03 -6.22 18.36
CA SER A 37 8.99 -5.11 18.37
C SER A 37 8.42 -3.85 19.01
N LEU A 38 7.16 -3.53 18.72
CA LEU A 38 6.44 -2.39 19.30
C LEU A 38 6.24 -2.55 20.82
N GLU A 39 5.82 -3.74 21.27
CA GLU A 39 5.66 -4.07 22.69
C GLU A 39 6.97 -3.92 23.47
N LYS A 40 8.11 -4.17 22.83
CA LYS A 40 9.45 -4.01 23.40
C LYS A 40 10.05 -2.63 23.17
N HIS A 41 9.27 -1.67 22.67
CA HIS A 41 9.70 -0.30 22.35
C HIS A 41 10.86 -0.23 21.31
N ARG A 42 10.97 -1.23 20.44
CA ARG A 42 11.97 -1.31 19.37
C ARG A 42 11.45 -0.70 18.07
N TYR A 43 11.14 0.59 18.10
CA TYR A 43 10.48 1.29 17.00
C TYR A 43 11.23 1.23 15.67
N LYS A 44 12.56 1.28 15.70
CA LYS A 44 13.40 1.16 14.50
C LYS A 44 13.25 -0.22 13.83
N GLU A 45 13.18 -1.28 14.64
CA GLU A 45 12.99 -2.65 14.16
C GLU A 45 11.58 -2.81 13.57
N ALA A 46 10.56 -2.32 14.26
CA ALA A 46 9.19 -2.34 13.79
C ALA A 46 9.04 -1.63 12.43
N LEU A 47 9.59 -0.43 12.30
CA LEU A 47 9.56 0.30 11.02
C LEU A 47 10.31 -0.43 9.91
N ARG A 48 11.45 -1.06 10.21
CA ARG A 48 12.18 -1.86 9.23
C ARG A 48 11.35 -3.05 8.75
N THR A 49 10.61 -3.69 9.65
CA THR A 49 9.71 -4.79 9.32
C THR A 49 8.57 -4.32 8.40
N ALA A 50 7.99 -3.13 8.64
CA ALA A 50 7.01 -2.54 7.74
C ALA A 50 7.59 -2.29 6.33
N MET A 51 8.84 -1.80 6.23
CA MET A 51 9.51 -1.63 4.95
C MET A 51 9.77 -2.97 4.25
N THR A 52 10.07 -4.04 4.99
CA THR A 52 10.21 -5.39 4.43
C THR A 52 8.89 -5.88 3.85
N ALA A 53 7.76 -5.65 4.52
CA ALA A 53 6.44 -5.97 3.99
C ALA A 53 6.15 -5.21 2.67
N ALA A 54 6.49 -3.93 2.60
CA ALA A 54 6.38 -3.14 1.37
C ALA A 54 7.24 -3.71 0.22
N GLN A 55 8.45 -4.21 0.53
CA GLN A 55 9.31 -4.85 -0.47
C GLN A 55 8.68 -6.13 -1.03
N HIS A 56 8.08 -6.97 -0.19
CA HIS A 56 7.35 -8.17 -0.66
C HIS A 56 6.20 -7.80 -1.59
N GLY A 57 5.43 -6.76 -1.27
CA GLY A 57 4.38 -6.24 -2.15
C GLY A 57 4.91 -5.79 -3.51
N ASN A 58 6.02 -5.06 -3.52
CA ASN A 58 6.69 -4.63 -4.74
C ASN A 58 7.18 -5.81 -5.60
N GLN A 59 7.80 -6.81 -4.96
CA GLN A 59 8.28 -8.02 -5.64
C GLN A 59 7.13 -8.78 -6.29
N MET A 60 6.01 -8.92 -5.59
CA MET A 60 4.80 -9.54 -6.11
C MET A 60 4.28 -8.82 -7.35
N LEU A 61 4.11 -7.49 -7.29
CA LEU A 61 3.64 -6.69 -8.43
C LEU A 61 4.61 -6.73 -9.62
N GLN A 62 5.92 -6.74 -9.36
CA GLN A 62 6.93 -6.87 -10.42
C GLN A 62 6.90 -8.25 -11.09
N ALA A 63 6.69 -9.31 -10.33
CA ALA A 63 6.56 -10.66 -10.86
C ALA A 63 5.28 -10.82 -11.69
N ALA A 64 4.15 -10.33 -11.20
CA ALA A 64 2.86 -10.40 -11.89
C ALA A 64 2.77 -9.48 -13.13
N THR A 65 3.54 -8.38 -13.16
CA THR A 65 3.56 -7.38 -14.24
C THR A 65 2.17 -7.01 -14.80
N PRO A 66 1.15 -6.70 -13.97
CA PRO A 66 -0.24 -6.55 -14.43
C PRO A 66 -0.43 -5.47 -15.50
N TRP A 67 0.42 -4.45 -15.53
CA TRP A 67 0.39 -3.38 -16.54
C TRP A 67 0.71 -3.85 -17.96
N LYS A 68 1.42 -4.97 -18.13
CA LYS A 68 1.69 -5.54 -19.45
C LYS A 68 0.44 -6.19 -20.03
N HIS A 69 -0.28 -6.93 -19.22
CA HIS A 69 -1.45 -7.67 -19.63
C HIS A 69 -2.70 -6.80 -19.82
N LEU A 70 -2.77 -5.65 -19.15
CA LEU A 70 -3.88 -4.69 -19.33
C LEU A 70 -3.76 -3.85 -20.62
N LYS A 71 -2.57 -3.80 -21.23
CA LYS A 71 -2.31 -3.02 -22.47
C LYS A 71 -2.41 -3.86 -23.75
N THR A 72 -2.37 -5.17 -23.65
CA THR A 72 -2.36 -6.09 -24.78
C THR A 72 -3.70 -6.83 -24.83
N GLU A 73 -4.16 -7.25 -26.01
CA GLU A 73 -5.29 -8.17 -26.17
C GLU A 73 -4.89 -9.55 -25.62
N VAL A 74 -4.89 -9.66 -24.29
CA VAL A 74 -4.65 -10.91 -23.59
C VAL A 74 -6.01 -11.56 -23.35
N GLY A 75 -6.10 -12.88 -23.50
CA GLY A 75 -7.32 -13.63 -23.23
C GLY A 75 -7.85 -13.38 -21.81
N GLU A 76 -9.09 -13.77 -21.57
CA GLU A 76 -9.80 -13.53 -20.30
C GLU A 76 -9.02 -14.02 -19.08
N GLU A 77 -8.26 -15.11 -19.20
CA GLU A 77 -7.45 -15.69 -18.12
C GLU A 77 -6.32 -14.75 -17.67
N GLY A 78 -5.52 -14.22 -18.61
CA GLY A 78 -4.45 -13.26 -18.26
C GLY A 78 -4.97 -11.93 -17.73
N ARG A 79 -6.20 -11.53 -18.13
CA ARG A 79 -6.88 -10.37 -17.57
C ARG A 79 -7.30 -10.64 -16.12
N SER A 80 -7.85 -11.81 -15.82
CA SER A 80 -8.26 -12.22 -14.48
C SER A 80 -7.08 -12.26 -13.51
N GLU A 81 -5.95 -12.84 -13.91
CA GLU A 81 -4.73 -12.86 -13.10
C GLU A 81 -4.20 -11.46 -12.81
N SER A 82 -4.23 -10.57 -13.80
CA SER A 82 -3.80 -9.18 -13.62
C SER A 82 -4.71 -8.42 -12.67
N LEU A 83 -6.01 -8.62 -12.75
CA LEU A 83 -6.97 -8.01 -11.82
C LEU A 83 -6.79 -8.57 -10.40
N ALA A 84 -6.54 -9.87 -10.24
CA ALA A 84 -6.26 -10.49 -8.95
C ALA A 84 -4.98 -9.92 -8.31
N SER A 85 -3.91 -9.72 -9.09
CA SER A 85 -2.66 -9.13 -8.59
C SER A 85 -2.83 -7.67 -8.18
N LEU A 86 -3.61 -6.89 -8.92
CA LEU A 86 -3.94 -5.50 -8.54
C LEU A 86 -4.81 -5.44 -7.28
N ALA A 87 -5.81 -6.31 -7.18
CA ALA A 87 -6.66 -6.42 -6.00
C ALA A 87 -5.84 -6.77 -4.75
N PHE A 88 -4.87 -7.67 -4.90
CA PHE A 88 -3.96 -8.01 -3.79
C PHE A 88 -3.00 -6.86 -3.47
N GLY A 89 -2.48 -6.16 -4.48
CA GLY A 89 -1.69 -4.93 -4.30
C GLY A 89 -2.44 -3.86 -3.50
N TRP A 90 -3.74 -3.69 -3.76
CA TRP A 90 -4.61 -2.80 -2.97
C TRP A 90 -4.67 -3.23 -1.49
N ARG A 91 -4.82 -4.55 -1.21
CA ARG A 91 -4.84 -5.08 0.16
C ARG A 91 -3.51 -4.87 0.88
N ILE A 92 -2.38 -5.01 0.18
CA ILE A 92 -1.07 -4.69 0.73
C ILE A 92 -0.95 -3.21 1.05
N CYS A 93 -1.44 -2.31 0.19
CA CYS A 93 -1.46 -0.87 0.47
C CYS A 93 -2.34 -0.55 1.70
N ARG A 94 -3.50 -1.22 1.85
CA ARG A 94 -4.33 -1.12 3.05
C ARG A 94 -3.59 -1.58 4.31
N TYR A 95 -2.94 -2.74 4.25
CA TYR A 95 -2.08 -3.24 5.32
C TYR A 95 -1.02 -2.21 5.71
N LEU A 96 -0.29 -1.69 4.72
CA LEU A 96 0.77 -0.70 4.96
C LEU A 96 0.22 0.59 5.57
N ALA A 97 -0.95 1.07 5.17
CA ALA A 97 -1.57 2.24 5.79
C ALA A 97 -1.78 2.04 7.30
N ILE A 98 -2.34 0.89 7.70
CA ILE A 98 -2.60 0.59 9.11
C ILE A 98 -1.28 0.46 9.90
N VAL A 99 -0.32 -0.34 9.41
CA VAL A 99 0.90 -0.64 10.17
C VAL A 99 1.91 0.51 10.19
N THR A 100 1.84 1.45 9.25
CA THR A 100 2.71 2.63 9.25
C THR A 100 2.10 3.84 9.96
N GLN A 101 0.81 3.81 10.29
CA GLN A 101 0.13 4.91 11.00
C GLN A 101 0.87 5.39 12.26
N PRO A 102 1.41 4.51 13.14
CA PRO A 102 2.13 4.96 14.33
C PRO A 102 3.41 5.74 14.05
N PHE A 103 3.97 5.61 12.84
CA PHE A 103 5.23 6.22 12.43
C PHE A 103 5.04 7.41 11.49
N LEU A 104 4.10 7.28 10.57
CA LEU A 104 3.85 8.21 9.46
C LEU A 104 2.35 8.53 9.35
N PRO A 105 1.71 9.11 10.39
CA PRO A 105 0.26 9.25 10.46
C PRO A 105 -0.33 9.99 9.24
N PHE A 106 0.30 11.09 8.81
CA PHE A 106 -0.20 11.88 7.69
C PHE A 106 -0.08 11.15 6.35
N SER A 107 1.03 10.43 6.13
CA SER A 107 1.21 9.66 4.89
C SER A 107 0.33 8.41 4.87
N ALA A 108 0.12 7.78 6.02
CA ALA A 108 -0.77 6.64 6.17
C ALA A 108 -2.22 7.05 5.89
N GLN A 109 -2.68 8.18 6.44
CA GLN A 109 -4.02 8.71 6.17
C GLN A 109 -4.17 9.05 4.67
N LYS A 110 -3.19 9.75 4.08
CA LYS A 110 -3.21 10.05 2.64
C LYS A 110 -3.29 8.78 1.78
N LEU A 111 -2.56 7.73 2.14
CA LEU A 111 -2.63 6.44 1.46
C LEU A 111 -4.03 5.82 1.60
N TRP A 112 -4.62 5.88 2.80
CA TRP A 112 -5.95 5.38 3.08
C TRP A 112 -7.03 6.07 2.23
N ASP A 113 -6.98 7.39 2.15
CA ASP A 113 -7.89 8.20 1.33
C ASP A 113 -7.75 7.84 -0.17
N MET A 114 -6.52 7.62 -0.63
CA MET A 114 -6.24 7.20 -2.01
C MET A 114 -6.81 5.81 -2.33
N LEU A 115 -6.95 4.92 -1.34
CA LEU A 115 -7.57 3.61 -1.50
C LEU A 115 -9.10 3.69 -1.63
N GLY A 116 -9.70 4.85 -1.39
CA GLY A 116 -11.14 5.06 -1.48
C GLY A 116 -11.94 4.42 -0.36
N ILE A 117 -11.33 4.18 0.79
CA ILE A 117 -11.98 3.60 1.96
C ILE A 117 -12.69 4.72 2.73
N GLU A 118 -14.00 4.60 2.92
CA GLU A 118 -14.82 5.67 3.53
C GLU A 118 -14.64 5.80 5.05
N SER A 119 -14.21 4.70 5.74
CA SER A 119 -13.96 4.75 7.19
C SER A 119 -12.68 5.52 7.50
N ASP A 120 -12.61 6.10 8.70
CA ASP A 120 -11.38 6.74 9.18
C ASP A 120 -10.31 5.67 9.49
N LEU A 121 -9.06 5.95 9.14
CA LEU A 121 -7.94 5.06 9.45
C LEU A 121 -7.76 4.90 10.97
N SER A 122 -8.10 5.93 11.76
CA SER A 122 -8.02 5.89 13.22
C SER A 122 -9.00 4.90 13.87
N ASP A 123 -10.06 4.50 13.15
CA ASP A 123 -11.02 3.51 13.62
C ASP A 123 -10.53 2.07 13.43
N MET A 124 -9.41 1.90 12.70
CA MET A 124 -8.85 0.58 12.40
C MET A 124 -8.05 0.03 13.58
N ASN A 125 -8.37 -1.20 13.97
CA ASN A 125 -7.57 -1.94 14.92
C ASN A 125 -6.33 -2.55 14.23
N TRP A 126 -5.26 -2.70 15.00
CA TRP A 126 -4.00 -3.27 14.52
C TRP A 126 -4.16 -4.62 13.83
N ASP A 127 -4.91 -5.55 14.44
CA ASP A 127 -5.11 -6.90 13.90
C ASP A 127 -5.96 -6.94 12.62
N GLN A 128 -6.73 -5.89 12.35
CA GLN A 128 -7.47 -5.77 11.08
C GLN A 128 -6.55 -5.56 9.87
N ALA A 129 -5.29 -5.22 10.10
CA ALA A 129 -4.32 -5.09 9.01
C ALA A 129 -4.19 -6.41 8.22
N ILE A 130 -4.19 -7.55 8.89
CA ILE A 130 -4.03 -8.89 8.29
C ILE A 130 -5.35 -9.54 7.86
N ASP A 131 -6.45 -8.80 7.85
CA ASP A 131 -7.70 -9.26 7.25
C ASP A 131 -7.63 -9.12 5.72
N TRP A 132 -7.28 -10.22 5.07
CA TRP A 132 -7.16 -10.31 3.61
C TRP A 132 -8.50 -10.51 2.89
N SER A 133 -9.58 -10.73 3.63
CA SER A 133 -10.93 -10.95 3.08
C SER A 133 -11.64 -9.66 2.69
N VAL A 134 -11.12 -8.50 3.12
CA VAL A 134 -11.74 -7.19 2.88
C VAL A 134 -11.91 -6.96 1.38
N PRO A 135 -13.15 -6.63 0.94
CA PRO A 135 -13.42 -6.36 -0.47
C PRO A 135 -12.67 -5.11 -0.94
N VAL A 136 -12.14 -5.20 -2.15
CA VAL A 136 -11.49 -4.06 -2.78
C VAL A 136 -12.55 -3.05 -3.17
N VAL A 137 -12.36 -1.80 -2.76
CA VAL A 137 -13.20 -0.69 -3.18
C VAL A 137 -12.54 0.08 -4.33
N HIS A 138 -13.32 0.87 -5.05
CA HIS A 138 -12.78 1.70 -6.12
C HIS A 138 -11.88 2.79 -5.52
N PRO A 139 -10.61 2.83 -5.93
CA PRO A 139 -9.71 3.86 -5.42
C PRO A 139 -10.14 5.25 -5.87
N SER A 140 -9.73 6.27 -5.12
CA SER A 140 -9.96 7.67 -5.47
C SER A 140 -9.48 7.97 -6.89
N SER A 141 -10.18 8.84 -7.61
CA SER A 141 -9.80 9.28 -8.95
C SER A 141 -8.59 10.23 -8.98
N SER A 142 -8.17 10.73 -7.81
CA SER A 142 -7.07 11.66 -7.65
C SER A 142 -5.87 10.94 -7.01
N TYR A 143 -4.82 10.76 -7.78
CA TYR A 143 -3.57 10.16 -7.30
C TYR A 143 -2.48 11.21 -7.30
N GLU A 144 -1.94 11.48 -6.12
CA GLU A 144 -0.71 12.25 -5.96
C GLU A 144 0.37 11.36 -5.33
N PRO A 145 1.65 11.57 -5.66
CA PRO A 145 2.73 10.89 -4.97
C PRO A 145 2.64 11.15 -3.45
N LEU A 146 2.78 10.08 -2.65
CA LEU A 146 2.81 10.19 -1.19
C LEU A 146 3.97 11.08 -0.72
N PHE A 147 5.10 10.96 -1.40
CA PHE A 147 6.30 11.71 -1.10
C PHE A 147 6.76 12.44 -2.35
N LYS A 148 7.04 13.73 -2.24
CA LYS A 148 7.72 14.49 -3.28
C LYS A 148 9.20 14.12 -3.28
N ARG A 149 9.80 14.05 -4.46
CA ARG A 149 11.26 13.95 -4.55
C ARG A 149 11.83 15.27 -4.05
N LEU A 150 12.64 15.18 -3.01
CA LEU A 150 13.33 16.37 -2.48
C LEU A 150 14.46 16.74 -3.44
N ASP A 151 14.48 18.01 -3.86
CA ASP A 151 15.62 18.59 -4.56
C ASP A 151 16.52 19.25 -3.51
N VAL A 152 17.75 18.73 -3.39
CA VAL A 152 18.71 19.19 -2.39
C VAL A 152 19.06 20.68 -2.62
N ASP A 153 19.14 21.10 -3.89
CA ASP A 153 19.48 22.49 -4.24
C ASP A 153 18.34 23.47 -3.86
N GLU A 154 17.08 23.03 -3.94
CA GLU A 154 15.94 23.84 -3.46
C GLU A 154 15.96 23.97 -1.93
N ILE A 155 16.23 22.89 -1.20
CA ILE A 155 16.30 22.92 0.27
C ILE A 155 17.42 23.85 0.74
N VAL A 156 18.60 23.76 0.14
CA VAL A 156 19.73 24.64 0.48
C VAL A 156 19.41 26.11 0.23
N LYS A 157 18.70 26.43 -0.86
CA LYS A 157 18.26 27.80 -1.14
C LYS A 157 17.23 28.30 -0.13
N GLU A 158 16.28 27.45 0.26
CA GLU A 158 15.28 27.79 1.28
C GLU A 158 15.95 28.03 2.64
N GLU A 159 16.91 27.19 3.06
CA GLU A 159 17.69 27.40 4.28
C GLU A 159 18.47 28.72 4.24
N GLN A 160 19.15 29.01 3.14
CA GLN A 160 19.89 30.27 2.99
C GLN A 160 18.97 31.51 3.07
N SER A 161 17.82 31.45 2.39
CA SER A 161 16.84 32.55 2.45
C SER A 161 16.25 32.73 3.85
N TYR A 162 16.07 31.64 4.60
CA TYR A 162 15.59 31.70 5.98
C TYR A 162 16.63 32.35 6.90
N VAL A 163 17.90 32.01 6.78
CA VAL A 163 19.00 32.61 7.56
C VAL A 163 19.11 34.10 7.27
N GLU A 164 19.08 34.52 5.99
CA GLU A 164 19.14 35.91 5.57
C GLU A 164 17.95 36.76 6.06
N SER A 165 16.79 36.12 6.28
CA SER A 165 15.59 36.80 6.80
C SER A 165 15.62 37.05 8.31
N GLN A 166 16.58 36.47 9.03
CA GLN A 166 16.74 36.62 10.49
C GLN A 166 17.83 37.62 10.88
N GLU A 167 18.59 38.16 9.92
CA GLU A 167 19.55 39.26 10.10
C GLU A 167 18.89 40.62 9.81
#